data_6e7f02f61515f21bf82f55fd8711cc34
#
_entry.id   6e7f02f61515f21bf82f55fd8711cc34
#
_cell.length_a   1.000
_cell.length_b   1.000
_cell.length_c   1.000
_cell.angle_alpha   90.00
_cell.angle_beta   90.00
_cell.angle_gamma   90.00
#
_symmetry.space_group_name_H-M   'P 1'
#
loop_
_entity.id
_entity.type
_entity.pdbx_description
1 polymer ?
#
loop_
_entity_poly.entity_id
_entity_poly.type
_entity_poly.pdbx_seq_one_letter_code
_entity_poly.pdbx_strand_id
1 'polypeptide(L)'
;MSLKNKSWYPWLIVWLLWGVALLNYMDRQMLSTMRIAIMTDIRELNEAENFGRLMAVFLWIYGLMSPAAGLIADRINRKWLIIGSLGVWSSVTLGMGFATTFSQLYVLRAVMGVSEALYIPAGLALITDYHRGNTRSLAIGIHMTGLYTGQALGGFGATVAHAWSWHTAFQSFGIIGIIYSIVLMLFLAEKRPEQAVEKRAIRISSGLGSVGKSLGLLFGTISFWVILFYFAVPSFPGWAIKNWLPTLFSETLKTEMSVAGPASTITIALSSLLGVITGGIIADRWIMRNLKGRIYTGAIGLSLTVPALFLVGYGNWLPAIMGGSILFGIGFGMFDANNMPILCQFVSPRHRAAGYGLMNMTGVFAGALITEWLGRSTDAGNLGKDMALLAIPVAAAVILLLVTLKPKYADKTSD
;
A
#
# COMPACT_ATOMS: atom_id res chain seq x y z
N MET A 1 -8.17 -38.66 0.03
CA MET A 1 -7.02 -38.00 -0.61
C MET A 1 -7.06 -36.53 -0.19
N SER A 2 -6.08 -36.02 0.56
CA SER A 2 -6.09 -34.66 1.09
C SER A 2 -6.09 -33.64 -0.06
N LEU A 3 -6.96 -32.62 0.00
CA LEU A 3 -7.03 -31.50 -0.95
C LEU A 3 -5.65 -30.88 -1.23
N LYS A 4 -4.76 -30.91 -0.22
CA LYS A 4 -3.42 -30.35 -0.23
C LYS A 4 -2.46 -30.98 -1.25
N ASN A 5 -2.74 -32.20 -1.71
CA ASN A 5 -1.88 -32.95 -2.65
C ASN A 5 -2.30 -32.77 -4.12
N LYS A 6 -3.33 -31.98 -4.41
CA LYS A 6 -3.78 -31.72 -5.77
C LYS A 6 -2.96 -30.62 -6.44
N SER A 7 -2.69 -30.74 -7.73
CA SER A 7 -1.89 -29.78 -8.52
C SER A 7 -2.46 -28.37 -8.58
N TRP A 8 -3.77 -28.20 -8.45
CA TRP A 8 -4.44 -26.90 -8.44
C TRP A 8 -4.42 -26.20 -7.08
N TYR A 9 -4.10 -26.92 -5.99
CA TYR A 9 -4.13 -26.37 -4.63
C TYR A 9 -3.22 -25.14 -4.41
N PRO A 10 -1.98 -25.05 -4.96
CA PRO A 10 -1.19 -23.83 -4.90
C PRO A 10 -1.92 -22.60 -5.45
N TRP A 11 -2.67 -22.74 -6.53
CA TRP A 11 -3.45 -21.65 -7.11
C TRP A 11 -4.67 -21.29 -6.25
N LEU A 12 -5.29 -22.25 -5.59
CA LEU A 12 -6.33 -21.96 -4.59
C LEU A 12 -5.78 -21.06 -3.47
N ILE A 13 -4.56 -21.32 -2.99
CA ILE A 13 -3.90 -20.45 -1.99
C ILE A 13 -3.75 -19.02 -2.50
N VAL A 14 -3.37 -18.83 -3.75
CA VAL A 14 -3.25 -17.49 -4.35
C VAL A 14 -4.60 -16.77 -4.36
N TRP A 15 -5.68 -17.46 -4.77
CA TRP A 15 -7.03 -16.86 -4.80
C TRP A 15 -7.59 -16.58 -3.40
N LEU A 16 -7.33 -17.45 -2.43
CA LEU A 16 -7.69 -17.20 -1.05
C LEU A 16 -6.95 -15.96 -0.50
N LEU A 17 -5.67 -15.82 -0.78
CA LEU A 17 -4.89 -14.65 -0.36
C LEU A 17 -5.22 -13.40 -1.18
N TRP A 18 -5.66 -13.54 -2.42
CA TRP A 18 -6.21 -12.47 -3.23
C TRP A 18 -7.45 -11.84 -2.55
N GLY A 19 -8.36 -12.68 -2.05
CA GLY A 19 -9.52 -12.20 -1.29
C GLY A 19 -9.13 -11.45 -0.01
N VAL A 20 -8.08 -11.90 0.70
CA VAL A 20 -7.55 -11.17 1.88
C VAL A 20 -6.97 -9.82 1.46
N ALA A 21 -6.21 -9.78 0.37
CA ALA A 21 -5.62 -8.54 -0.16
C ALA A 21 -6.70 -7.53 -0.59
N LEU A 22 -7.77 -8.03 -1.22
CA LEU A 22 -8.94 -7.23 -1.59
C LEU A 22 -9.58 -6.60 -0.35
N LEU A 23 -9.92 -7.39 0.66
CA LEU A 23 -10.55 -6.91 1.90
C LEU A 23 -9.65 -5.89 2.61
N ASN A 24 -8.34 -6.15 2.70
CA ASN A 24 -7.36 -5.27 3.35
C ASN A 24 -7.35 -3.86 2.74
N TYR A 25 -7.27 -3.76 1.41
CA TYR A 25 -7.23 -2.47 0.73
C TYR A 25 -8.61 -1.80 0.61
N MET A 26 -9.67 -2.59 0.59
CA MET A 26 -11.03 -2.09 0.62
C MET A 26 -11.34 -1.37 1.95
N ASP A 27 -10.99 -1.96 3.10
CA ASP A 27 -11.15 -1.36 4.42
C ASP A 27 -10.39 -0.02 4.54
N ARG A 28 -9.16 0.03 4.02
CA ARG A 28 -8.36 1.26 4.02
C ARG A 28 -9.00 2.37 3.19
N GLN A 29 -9.47 2.03 1.99
CA GLN A 29 -9.98 3.01 1.04
C GLN A 29 -11.40 3.45 1.39
N MET A 30 -12.21 2.58 1.98
CA MET A 30 -13.59 2.86 2.34
C MET A 30 -13.71 4.07 3.27
N LEU A 31 -12.86 4.18 4.29
CA LEU A 31 -12.89 5.31 5.23
C LEU A 31 -12.70 6.65 4.51
N SER A 32 -11.78 6.74 3.54
CA SER A 32 -11.49 8.00 2.84
C SER A 32 -12.69 8.59 2.09
N THR A 33 -13.70 7.77 1.81
CA THR A 33 -14.92 8.17 1.10
C THR A 33 -16.12 8.43 2.04
N MET A 34 -16.03 8.04 3.32
CA MET A 34 -17.15 8.13 4.25
C MET A 34 -17.12 9.33 5.19
N ARG A 35 -16.14 10.26 5.05
CA ARG A 35 -16.03 11.43 5.93
C ARG A 35 -17.36 12.14 6.12
N ILE A 36 -18.03 12.52 5.01
CA ILE A 36 -19.30 13.28 5.03
C ILE A 36 -20.38 12.54 5.79
N ALA A 37 -20.46 11.20 5.63
CA ALA A 37 -21.45 10.40 6.34
C ALA A 37 -21.14 10.28 7.85
N ILE A 38 -19.86 10.14 8.23
CA ILE A 38 -19.47 9.95 9.63
C ILE A 38 -19.59 11.27 10.42
N MET A 39 -19.29 12.41 9.82
CA MET A 39 -19.34 13.70 10.51
C MET A 39 -20.76 14.13 10.90
N THR A 40 -21.81 13.53 10.32
CA THR A 40 -23.19 13.77 10.74
C THR A 40 -23.43 13.31 12.19
N ASP A 41 -22.77 12.24 12.61
CA ASP A 41 -22.93 11.65 13.93
C ASP A 41 -21.76 12.03 14.87
N ILE A 42 -20.55 12.16 14.34
CA ILE A 42 -19.34 12.48 15.09
C ILE A 42 -18.85 13.89 14.67
N ARG A 43 -19.28 14.89 15.44
CA ARG A 43 -19.06 16.32 15.11
C ARG A 43 -17.60 16.74 15.02
N GLU A 44 -16.70 16.08 15.75
CA GLU A 44 -15.25 16.36 15.69
C GLU A 44 -14.67 16.17 14.29
N LEU A 45 -15.31 15.35 13.44
CA LEU A 45 -14.90 15.10 12.05
C LEU A 45 -15.40 16.18 11.06
N ASN A 46 -16.15 17.19 11.52
CA ASN A 46 -16.41 18.39 10.72
C ASN A 46 -15.11 19.08 10.35
N GLU A 47 -14.12 19.09 11.26
CA GLU A 47 -12.77 19.49 10.96
C GLU A 47 -12.07 18.41 10.14
N ALA A 48 -11.64 18.75 8.92
CA ALA A 48 -10.93 17.82 8.06
C ALA A 48 -9.54 17.44 8.63
N GLU A 49 -8.95 18.30 9.48
CA GLU A 49 -7.75 17.97 10.22
C GLU A 49 -7.94 16.71 11.09
N ASN A 50 -9.04 16.63 11.82
CA ASN A 50 -9.34 15.47 12.66
C ASN A 50 -9.56 14.21 11.82
N PHE A 51 -10.19 14.33 10.65
CA PHE A 51 -10.31 13.24 9.72
C PHE A 51 -8.93 12.80 9.15
N GLY A 52 -8.07 13.76 8.83
CA GLY A 52 -6.68 13.52 8.45
C GLY A 52 -5.91 12.77 9.53
N ARG A 53 -6.05 13.15 10.81
CA ARG A 53 -5.47 12.45 11.97
C ARG A 53 -6.01 11.03 12.11
N LEU A 54 -7.31 10.83 11.89
CA LEU A 54 -7.93 9.50 11.93
C LEU A 54 -7.38 8.57 10.85
N MET A 55 -7.12 9.08 9.65
CA MET A 55 -6.46 8.30 8.59
C MET A 55 -4.97 8.10 8.87
N ALA A 56 -4.29 9.11 9.40
CA ALA A 56 -2.85 9.10 9.64
C ALA A 56 -2.44 8.16 10.78
N VAL A 57 -3.23 8.02 11.86
CA VAL A 57 -2.87 7.13 12.98
C VAL A 57 -2.68 5.68 12.53
N PHE A 58 -3.52 5.21 11.61
CA PHE A 58 -3.33 3.90 11.00
C PHE A 58 -1.96 3.79 10.33
N LEU A 59 -1.56 4.80 9.54
CA LEU A 59 -0.30 4.81 8.82
C LEU A 59 0.90 4.88 9.78
N TRP A 60 0.82 5.69 10.83
CA TRP A 60 1.86 5.75 11.86
C TRP A 60 2.11 4.39 12.49
N ILE A 61 1.06 3.74 12.95
CA ILE A 61 1.17 2.44 13.62
C ILE A 61 1.58 1.34 12.63
N TYR A 62 1.00 1.31 11.44
CA TYR A 62 1.37 0.37 10.39
C TYR A 62 2.85 0.51 10.00
N GLY A 63 3.33 1.74 9.83
CA GLY A 63 4.73 2.02 9.52
C GLY A 63 5.69 1.56 10.62
N LEU A 64 5.38 1.84 11.89
CA LEU A 64 6.14 1.36 13.04
C LEU A 64 6.20 -0.17 13.11
N MET A 65 5.11 -0.82 12.78
CA MET A 65 5.02 -2.29 12.81
C MET A 65 5.70 -2.96 11.60
N SER A 66 5.86 -2.25 10.48
CA SER A 66 6.38 -2.82 9.22
C SER A 66 7.72 -3.55 9.36
N PRO A 67 8.76 -3.02 10.05
CA PRO A 67 10.01 -3.73 10.24
C PRO A 67 9.86 -4.99 11.12
N ALA A 68 8.99 -4.94 12.13
CA ALA A 68 8.73 -6.06 13.04
C ALA A 68 7.90 -7.15 12.36
N ALA A 69 6.97 -6.78 11.48
CA ALA A 69 6.03 -7.68 10.83
C ALA A 69 6.74 -8.78 10.01
N GLY A 70 7.80 -8.44 9.30
CA GLY A 70 8.62 -9.42 8.58
C GLY A 70 9.28 -10.43 9.51
N LEU A 71 9.84 -9.97 10.64
CA LEU A 71 10.46 -10.84 11.65
C LEU A 71 9.44 -11.77 12.33
N ILE A 72 8.24 -11.25 12.58
CA ILE A 72 7.12 -12.01 13.15
C ILE A 72 6.65 -13.07 12.15
N ALA A 73 6.47 -12.72 10.87
CA ALA A 73 6.08 -13.64 9.81
C ALA A 73 7.09 -14.78 9.58
N ASP A 74 8.37 -14.52 9.86
CA ASP A 74 9.39 -15.55 9.82
C ASP A 74 9.34 -16.51 11.04
N ARG A 75 8.83 -16.09 12.17
CA ARG A 75 8.82 -16.85 13.43
C ARG A 75 7.51 -17.60 13.69
N ILE A 76 6.39 -17.04 13.32
CA ILE A 76 5.07 -17.59 13.57
C ILE A 76 4.61 -18.44 12.37
N ASN A 77 3.67 -19.34 12.61
CA ASN A 77 2.97 -20.07 11.54
C ASN A 77 2.20 -19.07 10.67
N ARG A 78 2.54 -19.01 9.36
CA ARG A 78 2.00 -18.03 8.43
C ARG A 78 0.49 -18.15 8.25
N LYS A 79 -0.04 -19.37 8.25
CA LYS A 79 -1.48 -19.62 8.20
C LYS A 79 -2.18 -18.88 9.35
N TRP A 80 -1.75 -19.14 10.58
CA TRP A 80 -2.40 -18.56 11.76
C TRP A 80 -2.15 -17.07 11.89
N LEU A 81 -1.01 -16.58 11.43
CA LEU A 81 -0.71 -15.16 11.39
C LEU A 81 -1.64 -14.42 10.42
N ILE A 82 -1.90 -14.97 9.23
CA ILE A 82 -2.81 -14.40 8.24
C ILE A 82 -4.25 -14.42 8.76
N ILE A 83 -4.71 -15.56 9.29
CA ILE A 83 -6.07 -15.72 9.81
C ILE A 83 -6.30 -14.80 11.01
N GLY A 84 -5.36 -14.78 11.96
CA GLY A 84 -5.45 -13.93 13.15
C GLY A 84 -5.41 -12.44 12.78
N SER A 85 -4.55 -12.05 11.87
CA SER A 85 -4.47 -10.68 11.34
C SER A 85 -5.81 -10.28 10.72
N LEU A 86 -6.35 -11.08 9.77
CA LEU A 86 -7.65 -10.82 9.15
C LEU A 86 -8.78 -10.77 10.18
N GLY A 87 -8.85 -11.72 11.10
CA GLY A 87 -9.88 -11.78 12.13
C GLY A 87 -9.85 -10.55 13.04
N VAL A 88 -8.67 -10.09 13.44
CA VAL A 88 -8.52 -8.91 14.31
C VAL A 88 -8.94 -7.66 13.57
N TRP A 89 -8.38 -7.35 12.37
CA TRP A 89 -8.76 -6.10 11.70
C TRP A 89 -10.24 -6.10 11.29
N SER A 90 -10.81 -7.26 10.89
CA SER A 90 -12.23 -7.34 10.55
C SER A 90 -13.13 -7.13 11.77
N SER A 91 -12.72 -7.62 12.95
CA SER A 91 -13.40 -7.33 14.21
C SER A 91 -13.30 -5.85 14.58
N VAL A 92 -12.16 -5.23 14.30
CA VAL A 92 -11.98 -3.78 14.48
C VAL A 92 -12.87 -3.00 13.51
N THR A 93 -12.94 -3.39 12.25
CA THR A 93 -13.85 -2.79 11.24
C THR A 93 -15.31 -2.92 11.71
N LEU A 94 -15.71 -4.09 12.18
CA LEU A 94 -17.04 -4.29 12.80
C LEU A 94 -17.25 -3.35 13.99
N GLY A 95 -16.25 -3.24 14.88
CA GLY A 95 -16.26 -2.34 16.04
C GLY A 95 -16.38 -0.87 15.67
N MET A 96 -15.76 -0.43 14.57
CA MET A 96 -15.90 0.93 14.03
C MET A 96 -17.37 1.24 13.69
N GLY A 97 -18.14 0.25 13.22
CA GLY A 97 -19.56 0.39 12.96
C GLY A 97 -20.43 0.58 14.22
N PHE A 98 -19.89 0.50 15.41
CA PHE A 98 -20.56 0.82 16.67
C PHE A 98 -19.98 2.04 17.39
N ALA A 99 -18.98 2.68 16.79
CA ALA A 99 -18.33 3.85 17.38
C ALA A 99 -19.27 5.06 17.36
N THR A 100 -19.27 5.82 18.47
CA THR A 100 -20.07 7.02 18.68
C THR A 100 -19.20 8.26 18.94
N THR A 101 -17.88 8.08 19.08
CA THR A 101 -16.94 9.18 19.35
C THR A 101 -15.70 9.08 18.47
N PHE A 102 -15.07 10.22 18.22
CA PHE A 102 -13.78 10.30 17.52
C PHE A 102 -12.71 9.41 18.19
N SER A 103 -12.61 9.46 19.52
CA SER A 103 -11.59 8.69 20.24
C SER A 103 -11.75 7.17 20.05
N GLN A 104 -12.99 6.65 19.98
CA GLN A 104 -13.22 5.23 19.68
C GLN A 104 -12.73 4.88 18.28
N LEU A 105 -13.09 5.66 17.27
CA LEU A 105 -12.60 5.45 15.89
C LEU A 105 -11.07 5.52 15.82
N TYR A 106 -10.46 6.49 16.52
CA TYR A 106 -9.02 6.70 16.53
C TYR A 106 -8.26 5.50 17.12
N VAL A 107 -8.71 4.98 18.27
CA VAL A 107 -8.11 3.79 18.90
C VAL A 107 -8.30 2.56 18.02
N LEU A 108 -9.50 2.34 17.47
CA LEU A 108 -9.77 1.22 16.57
C LEU A 108 -8.87 1.27 15.33
N ARG A 109 -8.66 2.45 14.74
CA ARG A 109 -7.74 2.63 13.60
C ARG A 109 -6.28 2.35 13.97
N ALA A 110 -5.86 2.70 15.18
CA ALA A 110 -4.52 2.36 15.67
C ALA A 110 -4.34 0.83 15.80
N VAL A 111 -5.30 0.12 16.37
CA VAL A 111 -5.30 -1.35 16.49
C VAL A 111 -5.31 -2.02 15.11
N MET A 112 -6.08 -1.48 14.17
CA MET A 112 -6.10 -1.94 12.77
C MET A 112 -4.71 -1.86 12.14
N GLY A 113 -3.96 -0.77 12.35
CA GLY A 113 -2.60 -0.59 11.85
C GLY A 113 -1.65 -1.68 12.31
N VAL A 114 -1.75 -2.12 13.58
CA VAL A 114 -0.95 -3.25 14.11
C VAL A 114 -1.27 -4.54 13.37
N SER A 115 -2.55 -4.88 13.27
CA SER A 115 -2.98 -6.17 12.72
C SER A 115 -2.70 -6.28 11.22
N GLU A 116 -3.00 -5.24 10.44
CA GLU A 116 -2.83 -5.26 8.99
C GLU A 116 -1.36 -5.29 8.55
N ALA A 117 -0.44 -4.71 9.34
CA ALA A 117 0.99 -4.75 9.03
C ALA A 117 1.53 -6.18 8.93
N LEU A 118 0.93 -7.13 9.63
CA LEU A 118 1.38 -8.53 9.68
C LEU A 118 1.00 -9.33 8.42
N TYR A 119 -0.02 -8.88 7.67
CA TYR A 119 -0.58 -9.66 6.57
C TYR A 119 0.34 -9.77 5.35
N ILE A 120 0.79 -8.63 4.79
CA ILE A 120 1.51 -8.63 3.51
C ILE A 120 2.78 -9.48 3.54
N PRO A 121 3.68 -9.37 4.56
CA PRO A 121 4.85 -10.23 4.63
C PRO A 121 4.51 -11.71 4.74
N ALA A 122 3.50 -12.06 5.54
CA ALA A 122 3.08 -13.45 5.73
C ALA A 122 2.44 -14.05 4.46
N GLY A 123 1.57 -13.27 3.79
CA GLY A 123 0.89 -13.67 2.56
C GLY A 123 1.86 -13.91 1.42
N LEU A 124 2.76 -12.97 1.15
CA LEU A 124 3.77 -13.11 0.10
C LEU A 124 4.74 -14.27 0.39
N ALA A 125 5.12 -14.46 1.65
CA ALA A 125 5.96 -15.58 2.04
C ALA A 125 5.24 -16.92 1.81
N LEU A 126 3.95 -17.04 2.15
CA LEU A 126 3.17 -18.25 1.92
C LEU A 126 3.00 -18.55 0.42
N ILE A 127 2.71 -17.54 -0.41
CA ILE A 127 2.65 -17.70 -1.87
C ILE A 127 3.97 -18.23 -2.41
N THR A 128 5.10 -17.70 -1.96
CA THR A 128 6.42 -18.13 -2.45
C THR A 128 6.83 -19.53 -1.98
N ASP A 129 6.24 -20.04 -0.90
CA ASP A 129 6.44 -21.42 -0.47
C ASP A 129 5.69 -22.44 -1.35
N TYR A 130 4.52 -22.04 -1.87
CA TYR A 130 3.72 -22.86 -2.76
C TYR A 130 4.15 -22.75 -4.22
N HIS A 131 4.63 -21.57 -4.66
CA HIS A 131 5.03 -21.30 -6.04
C HIS A 131 6.55 -21.07 -6.14
N ARG A 132 7.22 -21.93 -6.93
CA ARG A 132 8.66 -21.86 -7.18
C ARG A 132 8.93 -21.73 -8.68
N GLY A 133 10.09 -21.20 -9.05
CA GLY A 133 10.50 -21.08 -10.45
C GLY A 133 9.51 -20.22 -11.28
N ASN A 134 9.05 -20.77 -12.40
CA ASN A 134 8.29 -20.03 -13.42
C ASN A 134 6.91 -19.50 -12.99
N THR A 135 6.31 -20.03 -11.93
CA THR A 135 4.95 -19.62 -11.50
C THR A 135 4.96 -18.58 -10.39
N ARG A 136 6.11 -18.32 -9.74
CA ARG A 136 6.21 -17.44 -8.58
C ARG A 136 5.79 -16.01 -8.88
N SER A 137 6.33 -15.43 -9.95
CA SER A 137 6.04 -14.04 -10.33
C SER A 137 4.57 -13.87 -10.71
N LEU A 138 4.01 -14.84 -11.45
CA LEU A 138 2.61 -14.81 -11.82
C LEU A 138 1.69 -14.90 -10.58
N ALA A 139 1.99 -15.79 -9.64
CA ALA A 139 1.23 -15.94 -8.41
C ALA A 139 1.22 -14.66 -7.55
N ILE A 140 2.38 -14.01 -7.41
CA ILE A 140 2.51 -12.71 -6.74
C ILE A 140 1.74 -11.63 -7.52
N GLY A 141 1.85 -11.60 -8.84
CA GLY A 141 1.14 -10.65 -9.69
C GLY A 141 -0.38 -10.75 -9.54
N ILE A 142 -0.94 -11.97 -9.55
CA ILE A 142 -2.37 -12.20 -9.29
C ILE A 142 -2.76 -11.68 -7.90
N HIS A 143 -2.00 -12.02 -6.85
CA HIS A 143 -2.26 -11.51 -5.51
C HIS A 143 -2.26 -9.97 -5.45
N MET A 144 -1.33 -9.31 -6.14
CA MET A 144 -1.25 -7.83 -6.18
C MET A 144 -2.47 -7.20 -6.88
N THR A 145 -3.10 -7.87 -7.85
CA THR A 145 -4.35 -7.35 -8.43
C THR A 145 -5.48 -7.26 -7.41
N GLY A 146 -5.46 -8.10 -6.36
CA GLY A 146 -6.41 -8.01 -5.24
C GLY A 146 -6.33 -6.68 -4.50
N LEU A 147 -5.12 -6.14 -4.31
CA LEU A 147 -4.90 -4.83 -3.69
C LEU A 147 -5.58 -3.70 -4.49
N TYR A 148 -5.35 -3.68 -5.80
CA TYR A 148 -5.95 -2.66 -6.69
C TYR A 148 -7.47 -2.81 -6.79
N THR A 149 -7.98 -4.05 -6.83
CA THR A 149 -9.43 -4.30 -6.83
C THR A 149 -10.04 -3.85 -5.50
N GLY A 150 -9.41 -4.14 -4.37
CA GLY A 150 -9.85 -3.67 -3.06
C GLY A 150 -9.87 -2.14 -2.97
N GLN A 151 -8.81 -1.48 -3.47
CA GLN A 151 -8.74 -0.02 -3.52
C GLN A 151 -9.88 0.57 -4.38
N ALA A 152 -10.17 -0.01 -5.54
CA ALA A 152 -11.26 0.43 -6.40
C ALA A 152 -12.63 0.27 -5.71
N LEU A 153 -12.89 -0.92 -5.15
CA LEU A 153 -14.16 -1.23 -4.49
C LEU A 153 -14.38 -0.48 -3.18
N GLY A 154 -13.31 -0.11 -2.48
CA GLY A 154 -13.40 0.70 -1.26
C GLY A 154 -14.04 2.07 -1.50
N GLY A 155 -13.99 2.59 -2.72
CA GLY A 155 -14.71 3.80 -3.13
C GLY A 155 -16.22 3.74 -2.92
N PHE A 156 -16.80 2.56 -3.03
CA PHE A 156 -18.23 2.34 -2.80
C PHE A 156 -18.64 2.43 -1.32
N GLY A 157 -17.70 2.63 -0.39
CA GLY A 157 -18.03 2.90 1.01
C GLY A 157 -19.02 4.05 1.16
N ALA A 158 -18.79 5.15 0.43
CA ALA A 158 -19.72 6.28 0.42
C ALA A 158 -21.10 5.92 -0.17
N THR A 159 -21.17 5.09 -1.21
CA THR A 159 -22.42 4.65 -1.83
C THR A 159 -23.24 3.80 -0.85
N VAL A 160 -22.56 2.89 -0.13
CA VAL A 160 -23.21 2.06 0.90
C VAL A 160 -23.66 2.93 2.08
N ALA A 161 -22.82 3.88 2.52
CA ALA A 161 -23.14 4.79 3.59
C ALA A 161 -24.34 5.71 3.24
N HIS A 162 -24.43 6.15 2.00
CA HIS A 162 -25.56 6.94 1.51
C HIS A 162 -26.88 6.13 1.43
N ALA A 163 -26.78 4.86 0.98
CA ALA A 163 -27.96 4.00 0.82
C ALA A 163 -28.55 3.53 2.16
N TRP A 164 -27.69 3.27 3.14
CA TRP A 164 -28.09 2.75 4.45
C TRP A 164 -27.53 3.62 5.59
N SER A 165 -26.25 3.41 5.97
CA SER A 165 -25.52 4.24 6.90
C SER A 165 -24.02 3.86 6.87
N TRP A 166 -23.15 4.74 7.36
CA TRP A 166 -21.74 4.40 7.54
C TRP A 166 -21.52 3.31 8.59
N HIS A 167 -22.38 3.23 9.60
CA HIS A 167 -22.41 2.13 10.59
C HIS A 167 -22.61 0.79 9.89
N THR A 168 -23.65 0.69 9.04
CA THR A 168 -23.97 -0.52 8.28
C THR A 168 -22.83 -0.89 7.34
N ALA A 169 -22.16 0.09 6.73
CA ALA A 169 -21.01 -0.17 5.87
C ALA A 169 -19.89 -0.87 6.66
N PHE A 170 -19.42 -0.31 7.78
CA PHE A 170 -18.39 -0.94 8.60
C PHE A 170 -18.82 -2.29 9.18
N GLN A 171 -20.06 -2.42 9.66
CA GLN A 171 -20.58 -3.68 10.19
C GLN A 171 -20.60 -4.77 9.13
N SER A 172 -21.11 -4.48 7.93
CA SER A 172 -21.20 -5.44 6.85
C SER A 172 -19.81 -5.93 6.42
N PHE A 173 -18.87 -5.01 6.19
CA PHE A 173 -17.51 -5.35 5.80
C PHE A 173 -16.76 -6.11 6.89
N GLY A 174 -16.92 -5.73 8.16
CA GLY A 174 -16.35 -6.44 9.28
C GLY A 174 -16.87 -7.88 9.39
N ILE A 175 -18.17 -8.09 9.24
CA ILE A 175 -18.79 -9.42 9.24
C ILE A 175 -18.26 -10.26 8.07
N ILE A 176 -18.21 -9.71 6.87
CA ILE A 176 -17.67 -10.40 5.68
C ILE A 176 -16.23 -10.86 5.95
N GLY A 177 -15.38 -10.00 6.51
CA GLY A 177 -14.01 -10.34 6.83
C GLY A 177 -13.87 -11.41 7.91
N ILE A 178 -14.71 -11.38 8.96
CA ILE A 178 -14.75 -12.41 9.99
C ILE A 178 -15.17 -13.76 9.40
N ILE A 179 -16.22 -13.79 8.58
CA ILE A 179 -16.66 -15.01 7.88
C ILE A 179 -15.52 -15.51 6.99
N TYR A 180 -14.83 -14.60 6.27
CA TYR A 180 -13.73 -14.99 5.42
C TYR A 180 -12.54 -15.56 6.20
N SER A 181 -12.28 -15.07 7.42
CA SER A 181 -11.25 -15.65 8.30
C SER A 181 -11.58 -17.11 8.67
N ILE A 182 -12.86 -17.43 8.87
CA ILE A 182 -13.32 -18.81 9.11
C ILE A 182 -13.12 -19.67 7.85
N VAL A 183 -13.43 -19.15 6.67
CA VAL A 183 -13.15 -19.84 5.40
C VAL A 183 -11.66 -20.17 5.27
N LEU A 184 -10.78 -19.22 5.62
CA LEU A 184 -9.34 -19.47 5.60
C LEU A 184 -8.91 -20.53 6.62
N MET A 185 -9.54 -20.63 7.79
CA MET A 185 -9.24 -21.71 8.75
C MET A 185 -9.43 -23.11 8.12
N LEU A 186 -10.46 -23.24 7.30
CA LEU A 186 -10.82 -24.52 6.66
C LEU A 186 -9.91 -24.85 5.46
N PHE A 187 -9.64 -23.87 4.62
CA PHE A 187 -9.00 -24.12 3.31
C PHE A 187 -7.53 -23.72 3.23
N LEU A 188 -7.04 -22.77 4.05
CA LEU A 188 -5.63 -22.37 4.03
C LEU A 188 -4.77 -23.40 4.76
N ALA A 189 -3.65 -23.82 4.15
CA ALA A 189 -2.68 -24.69 4.81
C ALA A 189 -1.29 -24.06 4.84
N GLU A 190 -0.56 -24.35 5.92
CA GLU A 190 0.86 -24.03 6.02
C GLU A 190 1.67 -24.98 5.15
N LYS A 191 2.63 -24.45 4.40
CA LYS A 191 3.66 -25.21 3.71
C LYS A 191 5.00 -24.58 4.03
N ARG A 192 5.80 -25.27 4.84
CA ARG A 192 7.18 -24.84 5.11
C ARG A 192 8.13 -25.83 4.45
N PRO A 193 9.08 -25.36 3.63
CA PRO A 193 10.16 -26.22 3.12
C PRO A 193 11.04 -26.69 4.29
N GLU A 194 11.40 -27.98 4.35
CA GLU A 194 12.27 -28.55 5.40
C GLU A 194 13.60 -27.79 5.52
N GLN A 195 14.19 -27.39 4.40
CA GLN A 195 15.42 -26.57 4.37
C GLN A 195 15.25 -25.17 4.98
N ALA A 196 14.04 -24.64 5.06
CA ALA A 196 13.79 -23.35 5.71
C ALA A 196 13.82 -23.46 7.23
N VAL A 197 13.54 -24.64 7.78
CA VAL A 197 13.59 -24.89 9.23
C VAL A 197 15.04 -24.87 9.72
N GLU A 198 15.95 -25.48 8.98
CA GLU A 198 17.37 -25.59 9.33
C GLU A 198 18.11 -24.21 9.19
N LYS A 199 17.86 -23.51 8.08
CA LYS A 199 18.36 -22.13 7.90
C LYS A 199 17.80 -21.15 8.92
N ARG A 200 16.62 -21.42 9.46
CA ARG A 200 15.96 -20.62 10.49
C ARG A 200 16.64 -20.80 11.86
N ALA A 201 17.00 -22.01 12.26
CA ALA A 201 17.74 -22.25 13.50
C ALA A 201 19.05 -21.45 13.52
N ILE A 202 19.77 -21.42 12.39
CA ILE A 202 21.00 -20.63 12.21
C ILE A 202 20.73 -19.12 12.27
N ARG A 203 19.59 -18.65 11.71
CA ARG A 203 19.22 -17.22 11.67
C ARG A 203 18.71 -16.69 13.03
N ILE A 204 18.06 -17.56 13.82
CA ILE A 204 17.62 -17.23 15.20
C ILE A 204 18.83 -17.10 16.13
N SER A 205 19.87 -17.93 15.96
CA SER A 205 21.10 -17.87 16.74
C SER A 205 21.92 -16.60 16.45
N SER A 206 21.74 -15.96 15.29
CA SER A 206 22.43 -14.70 14.93
C SER A 206 21.82 -13.42 15.54
N GLY A 207 20.72 -13.54 16.27
CA GLY A 207 20.15 -12.53 17.19
C GLY A 207 19.92 -11.11 16.64
N LEU A 208 19.34 -10.26 17.49
CA LEU A 208 19.13 -8.81 17.29
C LEU A 208 20.43 -8.06 16.88
N GLY A 209 21.60 -8.55 17.27
CA GLY A 209 22.90 -8.00 16.85
C GLY A 209 23.17 -8.03 15.34
N SER A 210 22.58 -9.00 14.61
CA SER A 210 22.66 -9.07 13.14
C SER A 210 21.80 -7.99 12.47
N VAL A 211 20.65 -7.65 13.06
CA VAL A 211 19.78 -6.58 12.55
C VAL A 211 20.46 -5.22 12.75
N GLY A 212 20.99 -4.95 13.93
CA GLY A 212 21.72 -3.70 14.22
C GLY A 212 22.92 -3.49 13.28
N LYS A 213 23.72 -4.54 13.03
CA LYS A 213 24.82 -4.50 12.06
C LYS A 213 24.33 -4.22 10.63
N SER A 214 23.21 -4.84 10.22
CA SER A 214 22.61 -4.59 8.91
C SER A 214 22.14 -3.16 8.76
N LEU A 215 21.49 -2.60 9.79
CA LEU A 215 21.07 -1.20 9.83
C LEU A 215 22.26 -0.25 9.75
N GLY A 216 23.32 -0.48 10.55
CA GLY A 216 24.53 0.34 10.50
C GLY A 216 25.20 0.36 9.13
N LEU A 217 25.26 -0.79 8.43
CA LEU A 217 25.80 -0.87 7.07
C LEU A 217 24.91 -0.13 6.05
N LEU A 218 23.59 -0.24 6.15
CA LEU A 218 22.66 0.45 5.26
C LEU A 218 22.75 1.97 5.43
N PHE A 219 22.66 2.45 6.68
CA PHE A 219 22.74 3.89 6.97
C PHE A 219 24.14 4.50 6.74
N GLY A 220 25.19 3.69 6.74
CA GLY A 220 26.54 4.11 6.36
C GLY A 220 26.73 4.33 4.84
N THR A 221 25.72 3.99 4.01
CA THR A 221 25.83 4.07 2.55
C THR A 221 25.01 5.24 2.00
N ILE A 222 25.66 6.25 1.41
CA ILE A 222 24.99 7.43 0.83
C ILE A 222 23.90 7.04 -0.17
N SER A 223 24.16 6.04 -1.03
CA SER A 223 23.17 5.57 -2.02
C SER A 223 21.88 5.06 -1.35
N PHE A 224 21.94 4.53 -0.14
CA PHE A 224 20.77 4.08 0.60
C PHE A 224 19.89 5.26 1.05
N TRP A 225 20.50 6.34 1.52
CA TRP A 225 19.79 7.57 1.86
C TRP A 225 19.11 8.20 0.65
N VAL A 226 19.78 8.20 -0.50
CA VAL A 226 19.17 8.68 -1.76
C VAL A 226 17.98 7.82 -2.16
N ILE A 227 18.06 6.49 -1.99
CA ILE A 227 16.95 5.58 -2.26
C ILE A 227 15.78 5.82 -1.28
N LEU A 228 16.05 6.01 0.01
CA LEU A 228 15.03 6.34 0.99
C LEU A 228 14.32 7.66 0.63
N PHE A 229 15.08 8.69 0.28
CA PHE A 229 14.54 9.97 -0.17
C PHE A 229 13.71 9.83 -1.45
N TYR A 230 14.26 9.11 -2.44
CA TYR A 230 13.57 8.83 -3.71
C TYR A 230 12.26 8.08 -3.52
N PHE A 231 12.13 7.25 -2.50
CA PHE A 231 10.89 6.55 -2.19
C PHE A 231 9.95 7.40 -1.32
N ALA A 232 10.49 8.10 -0.32
CA ALA A 232 9.70 8.90 0.60
C ALA A 232 9.01 10.08 -0.08
N VAL A 233 9.72 10.83 -0.94
CA VAL A 233 9.18 12.05 -1.56
C VAL A 233 7.99 11.77 -2.48
N PRO A 234 8.03 10.80 -3.42
CA PRO A 234 6.85 10.44 -4.21
C PRO A 234 5.72 9.80 -3.40
N SER A 235 6.02 9.27 -2.22
CA SER A 235 5.00 8.73 -1.32
C SER A 235 4.08 9.83 -0.78
N PHE A 236 4.53 11.09 -0.66
CA PHE A 236 3.66 12.20 -0.30
C PHE A 236 2.47 12.33 -1.27
N PRO A 237 2.65 12.61 -2.56
CA PRO A 237 1.51 12.68 -3.48
C PRO A 237 0.80 11.35 -3.66
N GLY A 238 1.50 10.21 -3.55
CA GLY A 238 0.88 8.90 -3.60
C GLY A 238 -0.20 8.69 -2.53
N TRP A 239 0.08 9.06 -1.29
CA TRP A 239 -0.88 8.99 -0.19
C TRP A 239 -1.88 10.15 -0.21
N ALA A 240 -1.47 11.36 -0.65
CA ALA A 240 -2.37 12.48 -0.86
C ALA A 240 -3.51 12.10 -1.81
N ILE A 241 -3.18 11.56 -2.95
CA ILE A 241 -4.17 11.11 -3.95
C ILE A 241 -5.04 9.98 -3.39
N LYS A 242 -4.46 8.94 -2.76
CA LYS A 242 -5.23 7.83 -2.21
C LYS A 242 -6.25 8.27 -1.16
N ASN A 243 -5.88 9.21 -0.29
CA ASN A 243 -6.70 9.56 0.87
C ASN A 243 -7.62 10.76 0.62
N TRP A 244 -7.22 11.71 -0.23
CA TRP A 244 -7.92 12.98 -0.38
C TRP A 244 -8.52 13.22 -1.77
N LEU A 245 -8.20 12.41 -2.79
CA LEU A 245 -8.80 12.57 -4.11
C LEU A 245 -10.33 12.45 -4.11
N PRO A 246 -10.97 11.52 -3.36
CA PRO A 246 -12.43 11.49 -3.27
C PRO A 246 -13.02 12.80 -2.76
N THR A 247 -12.42 13.39 -1.73
CA THR A 247 -12.82 14.70 -1.18
C THR A 247 -12.65 15.80 -2.24
N LEU A 248 -11.49 15.84 -2.90
CA LEU A 248 -11.22 16.83 -3.96
C LEU A 248 -12.23 16.73 -5.12
N PHE A 249 -12.56 15.51 -5.56
CA PHE A 249 -13.59 15.28 -6.58
C PHE A 249 -14.94 15.82 -6.14
N SER A 250 -15.37 15.50 -4.91
CA SER A 250 -16.66 15.92 -4.38
C SER A 250 -16.75 17.44 -4.26
N GLU A 251 -15.73 18.08 -3.67
CA GLU A 251 -15.72 19.54 -3.41
C GLU A 251 -15.58 20.35 -4.71
N THR A 252 -14.67 19.94 -5.61
CA THR A 252 -14.40 20.70 -6.84
C THR A 252 -15.49 20.55 -7.88
N LEU A 253 -16.01 19.33 -8.06
CA LEU A 253 -17.05 19.04 -9.06
C LEU A 253 -18.46 19.21 -8.49
N LYS A 254 -18.60 19.56 -7.21
CA LYS A 254 -19.88 19.64 -6.49
C LYS A 254 -20.74 18.41 -6.69
N THR A 255 -20.09 17.24 -6.64
CA THR A 255 -20.71 15.94 -6.86
C THR A 255 -20.82 15.23 -5.51
N GLU A 256 -21.91 14.48 -5.32
CA GLU A 256 -22.09 13.67 -4.11
C GLU A 256 -20.95 12.66 -3.94
N MET A 257 -20.56 12.42 -2.69
CA MET A 257 -19.47 11.49 -2.37
C MET A 257 -19.81 10.04 -2.78
N SER A 258 -21.08 9.70 -2.85
CA SER A 258 -21.59 8.41 -3.37
C SER A 258 -21.16 8.13 -4.81
N VAL A 259 -20.89 9.18 -5.60
CA VAL A 259 -20.40 9.13 -6.99
C VAL A 259 -18.92 9.47 -7.06
N ALA A 260 -18.47 10.52 -6.37
CA ALA A 260 -17.09 10.97 -6.36
C ALA A 260 -16.14 9.90 -5.80
N GLY A 261 -16.55 9.18 -4.76
CA GLY A 261 -15.79 8.09 -4.15
C GLY A 261 -15.42 7.01 -5.16
N PRO A 262 -16.38 6.26 -5.72
CA PRO A 262 -16.09 5.23 -6.73
C PRO A 262 -15.35 5.79 -7.95
N ALA A 263 -15.76 6.95 -8.48
CA ALA A 263 -15.13 7.54 -9.66
C ALA A 263 -13.64 7.78 -9.46
N SER A 264 -13.25 8.38 -8.33
CA SER A 264 -11.84 8.67 -8.01
C SER A 264 -11.04 7.40 -7.74
N THR A 265 -11.57 6.47 -6.93
CA THR A 265 -10.82 5.28 -6.52
C THR A 265 -10.65 4.27 -7.65
N ILE A 266 -11.67 4.05 -8.48
CA ILE A 266 -11.59 3.20 -9.68
C ILE A 266 -10.58 3.77 -10.66
N THR A 267 -10.65 5.09 -10.93
CA THR A 267 -9.73 5.76 -11.85
C THR A 267 -8.28 5.57 -11.42
N ILE A 268 -7.95 5.82 -10.15
CA ILE A 268 -6.58 5.64 -9.64
C ILE A 268 -6.17 4.17 -9.63
N ALA A 269 -7.03 3.27 -9.19
CA ALA A 269 -6.68 1.86 -9.10
C ALA A 269 -6.37 1.24 -10.47
N LEU A 270 -7.25 1.48 -11.46
CA LEU A 270 -7.07 0.94 -12.81
C LEU A 270 -5.86 1.56 -13.53
N SER A 271 -5.69 2.89 -13.44
CA SER A 271 -4.55 3.56 -14.06
C SER A 271 -3.22 3.18 -13.39
N SER A 272 -3.19 2.99 -12.07
CA SER A 272 -2.00 2.51 -11.37
C SER A 272 -1.66 1.07 -11.76
N LEU A 273 -2.64 0.21 -11.90
CA LEU A 273 -2.44 -1.17 -12.38
C LEU A 273 -1.82 -1.19 -13.79
N LEU A 274 -2.35 -0.36 -14.70
CA LEU A 274 -1.76 -0.18 -16.04
C LEU A 274 -0.32 0.34 -15.96
N GLY A 275 -0.06 1.29 -15.09
CA GLY A 275 1.28 1.84 -14.85
C GLY A 275 2.26 0.79 -14.32
N VAL A 276 1.85 -0.05 -13.37
CA VAL A 276 2.67 -1.15 -12.84
C VAL A 276 3.04 -2.15 -13.93
N ILE A 277 2.06 -2.55 -14.75
CA ILE A 277 2.29 -3.52 -15.83
C ILE A 277 3.22 -2.93 -16.89
N THR A 278 2.92 -1.74 -17.39
CA THR A 278 3.73 -1.08 -18.43
C THR A 278 5.12 -0.72 -17.92
N GLY A 279 5.21 -0.19 -16.70
CA GLY A 279 6.48 0.15 -16.05
C GLY A 279 7.37 -1.07 -15.83
N GLY A 280 6.80 -2.20 -15.40
CA GLY A 280 7.54 -3.46 -15.27
C GLY A 280 8.09 -3.95 -16.60
N ILE A 281 7.25 -4.03 -17.63
CA ILE A 281 7.66 -4.49 -18.97
C ILE A 281 8.76 -3.59 -19.58
N ILE A 282 8.61 -2.27 -19.49
CA ILE A 282 9.60 -1.31 -20.00
C ILE A 282 10.92 -1.47 -19.24
N ALA A 283 10.87 -1.51 -17.92
CA ALA A 283 12.05 -1.62 -17.08
C ALA A 283 12.84 -2.92 -17.33
N ASP A 284 12.14 -4.06 -17.45
CA ASP A 284 12.77 -5.36 -17.69
C ASP A 284 13.40 -5.46 -19.08
N ARG A 285 12.79 -4.85 -20.09
CA ARG A 285 13.41 -4.74 -21.42
C ARG A 285 14.61 -3.80 -21.44
N TRP A 286 14.52 -2.69 -20.74
CA TRP A 286 15.54 -1.65 -20.77
C TRP A 286 16.79 -2.04 -19.98
N ILE A 287 16.64 -2.74 -18.85
CA ILE A 287 17.79 -3.18 -18.05
C ILE A 287 18.71 -4.13 -18.82
N MET A 288 18.18 -4.88 -19.77
CA MET A 288 18.99 -5.77 -20.64
C MET A 288 20.00 -4.99 -21.52
N ARG A 289 19.72 -3.70 -21.77
CA ARG A 289 20.58 -2.83 -22.58
C ARG A 289 21.33 -1.79 -21.74
N ASN A 290 20.76 -1.37 -20.62
CA ASN A 290 21.31 -0.31 -19.77
C ASN A 290 20.97 -0.57 -18.29
N LEU A 291 22.00 -0.67 -17.44
CA LEU A 291 21.84 -0.89 -16.00
C LEU A 291 20.96 0.16 -15.30
N LYS A 292 20.86 1.36 -15.85
CA LYS A 292 19.97 2.43 -15.38
C LYS A 292 18.51 2.30 -15.85
N GLY A 293 18.17 1.27 -16.64
CA GLY A 293 16.85 1.13 -17.25
C GLY A 293 15.70 1.22 -16.25
N ARG A 294 15.82 0.59 -15.09
CA ARG A 294 14.83 0.66 -13.99
C ARG A 294 14.72 2.07 -13.41
N ILE A 295 15.86 2.74 -13.22
CA ILE A 295 15.91 4.12 -12.71
C ILE A 295 15.24 5.07 -13.70
N TYR A 296 15.54 4.94 -15.00
CA TYR A 296 14.92 5.77 -16.04
C TYR A 296 13.42 5.53 -16.15
N THR A 297 12.96 4.27 -16.07
CA THR A 297 11.53 3.96 -16.11
C THR A 297 10.79 4.58 -14.91
N GLY A 298 11.35 4.47 -13.70
CA GLY A 298 10.80 5.12 -12.51
C GLY A 298 10.81 6.65 -12.61
N ALA A 299 11.88 7.23 -13.14
CA ALA A 299 11.99 8.68 -13.36
C ALA A 299 10.96 9.20 -14.38
N ILE A 300 10.75 8.48 -15.48
CA ILE A 300 9.70 8.80 -16.48
C ILE A 300 8.33 8.74 -15.80
N GLY A 301 8.04 7.67 -15.05
CA GLY A 301 6.80 7.55 -14.30
C GLY A 301 6.57 8.74 -13.38
N LEU A 302 7.55 9.11 -12.56
CA LEU A 302 7.44 10.26 -11.67
C LEU A 302 7.33 11.59 -12.43
N SER A 303 8.00 11.73 -13.55
CA SER A 303 7.87 12.94 -14.38
C SER A 303 6.44 13.13 -14.91
N LEU A 304 5.70 12.04 -15.18
CA LEU A 304 4.29 12.11 -15.56
C LEU A 304 3.39 12.56 -14.38
N THR A 305 3.79 12.27 -13.14
CA THR A 305 3.00 12.71 -11.97
C THR A 305 3.08 14.22 -11.74
N VAL A 306 4.11 14.90 -12.24
CA VAL A 306 4.27 16.36 -12.07
C VAL A 306 3.13 17.13 -12.74
N PRO A 307 2.93 17.06 -14.09
CA PRO A 307 1.79 17.71 -14.72
C PRO A 307 0.45 17.15 -14.24
N ALA A 308 0.40 15.87 -13.86
CA ALA A 308 -0.80 15.24 -13.31
C ALA A 308 -1.28 15.93 -12.04
N LEU A 309 -0.37 16.23 -11.10
CA LEU A 309 -0.69 16.94 -9.86
C LEU A 309 -1.21 18.35 -10.10
N PHE A 310 -0.70 19.08 -11.11
CA PHE A 310 -1.25 20.38 -11.50
C PHE A 310 -2.66 20.23 -12.10
N LEU A 311 -2.89 19.24 -12.96
CA LEU A 311 -4.21 18.98 -13.53
C LEU A 311 -5.24 18.58 -12.47
N VAL A 312 -4.85 17.79 -11.48
CA VAL A 312 -5.72 17.40 -10.36
C VAL A 312 -5.97 18.59 -9.42
N GLY A 313 -4.92 19.33 -9.06
CA GLY A 313 -5.02 20.35 -8.03
C GLY A 313 -5.66 21.67 -8.48
N TYR A 314 -5.48 22.04 -9.75
CA TYR A 314 -6.06 23.27 -10.34
C TYR A 314 -7.18 22.98 -11.33
N GLY A 315 -7.46 21.72 -11.65
CA GLY A 315 -8.58 21.35 -12.50
C GLY A 315 -9.91 21.73 -11.86
N ASN A 316 -10.79 22.39 -12.62
CA ASN A 316 -12.12 22.82 -12.17
C ASN A 316 -13.27 22.13 -12.96
N TRP A 317 -12.94 21.18 -13.83
CA TRP A 317 -13.88 20.41 -14.65
C TRP A 317 -13.46 18.93 -14.74
N LEU A 318 -14.45 18.08 -14.93
CA LEU A 318 -14.29 16.62 -14.82
C LEU A 318 -13.17 16.04 -15.70
N PRO A 319 -13.03 16.36 -17.01
CA PRO A 319 -11.95 15.81 -17.83
C PRO A 319 -10.55 16.18 -17.38
N ALA A 320 -10.34 17.38 -16.83
CA ALA A 320 -9.02 17.78 -16.33
C ALA A 320 -8.62 16.96 -15.10
N ILE A 321 -9.53 16.84 -14.12
CA ILE A 321 -9.26 16.10 -12.88
C ILE A 321 -9.14 14.59 -13.17
N MET A 322 -10.02 14.03 -13.99
CA MET A 322 -9.93 12.61 -14.39
C MET A 322 -8.68 12.32 -15.21
N GLY A 323 -8.36 13.15 -16.21
CA GLY A 323 -7.17 13.01 -17.03
C GLY A 323 -5.89 13.12 -16.19
N GLY A 324 -5.84 14.09 -15.26
CA GLY A 324 -4.77 14.21 -14.27
C GLY A 324 -4.66 12.97 -13.38
N SER A 325 -5.78 12.45 -12.89
CA SER A 325 -5.80 11.25 -12.06
C SER A 325 -5.33 10.01 -12.81
N ILE A 326 -5.72 9.82 -14.07
CA ILE A 326 -5.25 8.74 -14.93
C ILE A 326 -3.74 8.86 -15.16
N LEU A 327 -3.27 10.06 -15.52
CA LEU A 327 -1.85 10.32 -15.75
C LEU A 327 -1.02 10.08 -14.48
N PHE A 328 -1.54 10.53 -13.32
CA PHE A 328 -0.92 10.27 -12.04
C PHE A 328 -0.84 8.77 -11.73
N GLY A 329 -1.95 8.04 -11.89
CA GLY A 329 -1.98 6.60 -11.63
C GLY A 329 -0.98 5.83 -12.49
N ILE A 330 -0.96 6.08 -13.80
CA ILE A 330 0.02 5.46 -14.71
C ILE A 330 1.45 5.79 -14.27
N GLY A 331 1.76 7.07 -14.06
CA GLY A 331 3.09 7.51 -13.66
C GLY A 331 3.55 6.94 -12.33
N PHE A 332 2.68 6.98 -11.31
CA PHE A 332 2.97 6.44 -10.00
C PHE A 332 3.10 4.90 -10.03
N GLY A 333 2.28 4.20 -10.81
CA GLY A 333 2.39 2.75 -11.01
C GLY A 333 3.73 2.34 -11.65
N MET A 334 4.20 3.09 -12.65
CA MET A 334 5.53 2.87 -13.26
C MET A 334 6.66 3.04 -12.23
N PHE A 335 6.56 4.02 -11.35
CA PHE A 335 7.49 4.22 -10.25
C PHE A 335 7.42 3.06 -9.24
N ASP A 336 6.23 2.71 -8.78
CA ASP A 336 6.01 1.72 -7.71
C ASP A 336 6.52 0.33 -8.10
N ALA A 337 6.32 -0.09 -9.36
CA ALA A 337 6.82 -1.35 -9.89
C ALA A 337 8.36 -1.49 -9.83
N ASN A 338 9.07 -0.37 -9.82
CA ASN A 338 10.54 -0.35 -9.87
C ASN A 338 11.23 -0.15 -8.52
N ASN A 339 10.50 0.13 -7.45
CA ASN A 339 11.06 0.45 -6.14
C ASN A 339 11.92 -0.67 -5.55
N MET A 340 11.36 -1.87 -5.41
CA MET A 340 12.10 -3.02 -4.91
C MET A 340 13.22 -3.45 -5.86
N PRO A 341 13.02 -3.54 -7.17
CA PRO A 341 14.08 -3.81 -8.14
C PRO A 341 15.25 -2.80 -8.09
N ILE A 342 14.98 -1.50 -7.91
CA ILE A 342 16.03 -0.49 -7.75
C ILE A 342 16.80 -0.73 -6.45
N LEU A 343 16.12 -0.94 -5.32
CA LEU A 343 16.78 -1.25 -4.06
C LEU A 343 17.74 -2.45 -4.21
N CYS A 344 17.33 -3.50 -4.93
CA CYS A 344 18.13 -4.70 -5.15
C CYS A 344 19.43 -4.44 -5.94
N GLN A 345 19.52 -3.35 -6.71
CA GLN A 345 20.74 -2.97 -7.43
C GLN A 345 21.82 -2.32 -6.53
N PHE A 346 21.43 -1.84 -5.35
CA PHE A 346 22.30 -1.13 -4.42
C PHE A 346 22.55 -1.87 -3.10
N VAL A 347 21.64 -2.75 -2.72
CA VAL A 347 21.66 -3.47 -1.45
C VAL A 347 21.94 -4.95 -1.68
N SER A 348 22.93 -5.48 -0.97
CA SER A 348 23.29 -6.91 -1.07
C SER A 348 22.11 -7.82 -0.66
N PRO A 349 21.98 -9.03 -1.21
CA PRO A 349 20.87 -9.95 -0.96
C PRO A 349 20.58 -10.20 0.52
N ARG A 350 21.63 -10.19 1.35
CA ARG A 350 21.54 -10.40 2.81
C ARG A 350 20.77 -9.29 3.53
N HIS A 351 20.81 -8.05 3.01
CA HIS A 351 20.26 -6.86 3.67
C HIS A 351 19.00 -6.31 2.97
N ARG A 352 18.57 -6.91 1.84
CA ARG A 352 17.42 -6.44 1.03
C ARG A 352 16.13 -6.38 1.82
N ALA A 353 15.84 -7.38 2.67
CA ALA A 353 14.62 -7.40 3.46
C ALA A 353 14.57 -6.24 4.48
N ALA A 354 15.68 -5.97 5.17
CA ALA A 354 15.79 -4.84 6.09
C ALA A 354 15.70 -3.50 5.34
N GLY A 355 16.41 -3.38 4.21
CA GLY A 355 16.36 -2.18 3.35
C GLY A 355 14.95 -1.88 2.85
N TYR A 356 14.21 -2.90 2.39
CA TYR A 356 12.83 -2.74 1.94
C TYR A 356 11.89 -2.37 3.10
N GLY A 357 12.04 -2.99 4.27
CA GLY A 357 11.25 -2.65 5.45
C GLY A 357 11.42 -1.19 5.87
N LEU A 358 12.65 -0.67 5.87
CA LEU A 358 12.94 0.74 6.14
C LEU A 358 12.36 1.66 5.06
N MET A 359 12.54 1.30 3.80
CA MET A 359 12.00 2.06 2.67
C MET A 359 10.47 2.15 2.77
N ASN A 360 9.79 1.03 3.03
CA ASN A 360 8.34 1.01 3.21
C ASN A 360 7.91 1.85 4.43
N MET A 361 8.60 1.74 5.56
CA MET A 361 8.33 2.55 6.75
C MET A 361 8.43 4.05 6.44
N THR A 362 9.48 4.50 5.76
CA THR A 362 9.65 5.92 5.41
C THR A 362 8.55 6.41 4.47
N GLY A 363 8.14 5.60 3.47
CA GLY A 363 7.05 5.94 2.57
C GLY A 363 5.69 6.02 3.26
N VAL A 364 5.44 5.13 4.22
CA VAL A 364 4.21 5.15 5.02
C VAL A 364 4.19 6.33 5.99
N PHE A 365 5.33 6.68 6.60
CA PHE A 365 5.44 7.88 7.45
C PHE A 365 5.24 9.18 6.66
N ALA A 366 5.81 9.26 5.45
CA ALA A 366 5.50 10.35 4.53
C ALA A 366 3.99 10.43 4.25
N GLY A 367 3.34 9.26 4.10
CA GLY A 367 1.90 9.15 3.96
C GLY A 367 1.12 9.66 5.16
N ALA A 368 1.54 9.32 6.38
CA ALA A 368 0.90 9.80 7.59
C ALA A 368 0.98 11.33 7.71
N LEU A 369 2.18 11.88 7.52
CA LEU A 369 2.43 13.34 7.57
C LEU A 369 1.55 14.10 6.56
N ILE A 370 1.56 13.67 5.29
CA ILE A 370 0.82 14.37 4.25
C ILE A 370 -0.69 14.25 4.44
N THR A 371 -1.16 13.10 4.93
CA THR A 371 -2.58 12.86 5.15
C THR A 371 -3.14 13.79 6.23
N GLU A 372 -2.42 13.97 7.32
CA GLU A 372 -2.78 14.91 8.38
C GLU A 372 -2.68 16.35 7.91
N TRP A 373 -1.58 16.72 7.22
CA TRP A 373 -1.37 18.07 6.72
C TRP A 373 -2.44 18.52 5.73
N LEU A 374 -2.85 17.64 4.80
CA LEU A 374 -3.91 17.94 3.84
C LEU A 374 -5.29 18.05 4.49
N GLY A 375 -5.50 17.50 5.70
CA GLY A 375 -6.68 17.78 6.49
C GLY A 375 -6.79 19.27 6.83
N ARG A 376 -5.71 19.85 7.36
CA ARG A 376 -5.63 21.30 7.62
C ARG A 376 -5.77 22.14 6.36
N SER A 377 -5.17 21.66 5.27
CA SER A 377 -5.29 22.31 3.95
C SER A 377 -6.74 22.33 3.45
N THR A 378 -7.49 21.25 3.70
CA THR A 378 -8.92 21.14 3.34
C THR A 378 -9.74 22.15 4.13
N ASP A 379 -9.54 22.27 5.46
CA ASP A 379 -10.22 23.24 6.30
C ASP A 379 -9.91 24.69 5.89
N ALA A 380 -8.71 24.94 5.36
CA ALA A 380 -8.29 26.24 4.81
C ALA A 380 -8.77 26.49 3.37
N GLY A 381 -9.48 25.54 2.72
CA GLY A 381 -9.92 25.64 1.32
C GLY A 381 -8.79 25.57 0.29
N ASN A 382 -7.62 25.02 0.66
CA ASN A 382 -6.42 24.96 -0.18
C ASN A 382 -6.06 23.56 -0.67
N LEU A 383 -6.92 22.54 -0.47
CA LEU A 383 -6.62 21.13 -0.77
C LEU A 383 -6.01 20.95 -2.17
N GLY A 384 -6.66 21.46 -3.21
CA GLY A 384 -6.18 21.33 -4.58
C GLY A 384 -4.84 22.02 -4.81
N LYS A 385 -4.67 23.27 -4.33
CA LYS A 385 -3.42 24.02 -4.43
C LYS A 385 -2.26 23.28 -3.77
N ASP A 386 -2.47 22.76 -2.58
CA ASP A 386 -1.43 22.11 -1.82
C ASP A 386 -1.08 20.72 -2.41
N MET A 387 -2.08 20.00 -2.98
CA MET A 387 -1.82 18.80 -3.76
C MET A 387 -0.97 19.11 -5.01
N ALA A 388 -1.25 20.21 -5.73
CA ALA A 388 -0.44 20.64 -6.88
C ALA A 388 0.99 20.99 -6.48
N LEU A 389 1.20 21.63 -5.33
CA LEU A 389 2.54 22.01 -4.84
C LEU A 389 3.42 20.77 -4.55
N LEU A 390 2.86 19.58 -4.31
CA LEU A 390 3.62 18.35 -4.18
C LEU A 390 4.37 17.97 -5.48
N ALA A 391 4.04 18.56 -6.62
CA ALA A 391 4.78 18.41 -7.85
C ALA A 391 6.23 18.90 -7.74
N ILE A 392 6.49 19.94 -6.93
CA ILE A 392 7.82 20.55 -6.78
C ILE A 392 8.83 19.57 -6.16
N PRO A 393 8.57 19.01 -4.96
CA PRO A 393 9.50 18.05 -4.37
C PRO A 393 9.64 16.77 -5.21
N VAL A 394 8.59 16.36 -5.94
CA VAL A 394 8.69 15.20 -6.86
C VAL A 394 9.64 15.52 -8.01
N ALA A 395 9.53 16.68 -8.65
CA ALA A 395 10.45 17.10 -9.71
C ALA A 395 11.90 17.16 -9.22
N ALA A 396 12.12 17.70 -8.02
CA ALA A 396 13.45 17.73 -7.39
C ALA A 396 13.98 16.31 -7.12
N ALA A 397 13.12 15.38 -6.65
CA ALA A 397 13.50 14.00 -6.42
C ALA A 397 13.90 13.27 -7.71
N VAL A 398 13.19 13.53 -8.82
CA VAL A 398 13.55 12.97 -10.15
C VAL A 398 14.92 13.46 -10.60
N ILE A 399 15.20 14.75 -10.47
CA ILE A 399 16.50 15.33 -10.86
C ILE A 399 17.62 14.71 -10.00
N LEU A 400 17.43 14.68 -8.67
CA LEU A 400 18.40 14.10 -7.74
C LEU A 400 18.68 12.64 -8.06
N LEU A 401 17.64 11.84 -8.34
CA LEU A 401 17.78 10.45 -8.72
C LEU A 401 18.66 10.25 -9.97
N LEU A 402 18.36 10.99 -11.02
CA LEU A 402 19.07 10.87 -12.31
C LEU A 402 20.54 11.26 -12.20
N VAL A 403 20.86 12.23 -11.35
CA VAL A 403 22.24 12.74 -11.17
C VAL A 403 23.05 11.82 -10.23
N THR A 404 22.43 11.32 -9.15
CA THR A 404 23.20 10.69 -8.06
C THR A 404 23.27 9.17 -8.16
N LEU A 405 22.22 8.48 -8.65
CA LEU A 405 22.20 7.02 -8.65
C LEU A 405 22.97 6.42 -9.83
N LYS A 406 24.05 5.73 -9.50
CA LYS A 406 24.87 4.96 -10.44
C LYS A 406 24.84 3.48 -10.01
N PRO A 407 24.00 2.63 -10.61
CA PRO A 407 23.91 1.22 -10.22
C PRO A 407 25.22 0.50 -10.54
N LYS A 408 25.68 -0.33 -9.58
CA LYS A 408 26.92 -1.09 -9.68
C LYS A 408 26.70 -2.50 -10.23
N TYR A 409 25.49 -3.05 -10.10
CA TYR A 409 25.21 -4.45 -10.42
C TYR A 409 23.98 -4.57 -11.32
N ALA A 410 24.07 -5.39 -12.36
CA ALA A 410 22.90 -6.02 -12.92
C ALA A 410 22.37 -7.00 -11.86
N ASP A 411 21.07 -6.97 -11.56
CA ASP A 411 20.45 -8.03 -10.78
C ASP A 411 20.45 -9.28 -11.69
N LYS A 412 21.55 -10.05 -11.62
CA LYS A 412 21.56 -11.37 -12.22
C LYS A 412 20.56 -12.18 -11.41
N THR A 413 19.37 -12.36 -11.97
CA THR A 413 18.50 -13.46 -11.58
C THR A 413 19.36 -14.71 -11.73
N SER A 414 19.87 -15.21 -10.61
CA SER A 414 20.50 -16.51 -10.58
C SER A 414 19.45 -17.52 -11.06
N ASP A 415 19.73 -18.11 -12.19
CA ASP A 415 19.03 -19.27 -12.71
C ASP A 415 18.88 -20.36 -11.65
#